data_ba9273333ea8b5432166663374761731
#
_entry.id   ba9273333ea8b5432166663374761731
#
_cell.length_a   1.000
_cell.length_b   1.000
_cell.length_c   1.000
_cell.angle_alpha   90.00
_cell.angle_beta   90.00
_cell.angle_gamma   90.00
#
_symmetry.space_group_name_H-M   'P 1'
#
loop_
_entity.id
_entity.type
_entity.pdbx_description
1 polymer ?
#
loop_
_entity_poly.entity_id
_entity_poly.type
_entity_poly.pdbx_seq_one_letter_code
_entity_poly.pdbx_strand_id
1 'polypeptide(L)'
;MTRSVCKRTVMTIPYNATKDSSRKYIREALLQNNIDPTKDELTQVVNAVYNSMDAVVPGPMRVMRWIKKHVGQYIRNGATEVQWVTPSGFVVNQRRDDIETMRMELQLLGRTSVRIPTGKVTASPSKHKSSTAPNYIHSFDASILHRSFMQFDEPFTVIHDSILCRAGDMGTLNRLVRET
;
A
#
# COMPACT_ATOMS: atom_id res chain seq x y z
N MET A 1 7.32 12.76 -21.85
CA MET A 1 6.52 12.32 -20.69
C MET A 1 6.91 13.19 -19.51
N THR A 2 5.96 13.92 -18.92
CA THR A 2 6.25 14.86 -17.83
C THR A 2 6.22 14.17 -16.47
N ARG A 3 6.92 14.73 -15.46
CA ARG A 3 6.92 14.23 -14.08
C ARG A 3 5.50 14.09 -13.52
N SER A 4 4.59 15.01 -13.83
CA SER A 4 3.20 15.01 -13.36
C SER A 4 2.44 13.76 -13.78
N VAL A 5 2.64 13.27 -14.99
CA VAL A 5 1.97 12.07 -15.53
C VAL A 5 2.42 10.79 -14.81
N CYS A 6 3.70 10.68 -14.46
CA CYS A 6 4.24 9.47 -13.86
C CYS A 6 4.22 9.47 -12.34
N LYS A 7 4.19 10.65 -11.68
CA LYS A 7 4.39 10.81 -10.24
C LYS A 7 3.51 9.89 -9.41
N ARG A 8 2.19 9.92 -9.64
CA ARG A 8 1.23 9.12 -8.85
C ARG A 8 1.45 7.62 -9.02
N THR A 9 1.74 7.18 -10.25
CA THR A 9 2.03 5.77 -10.54
C THR A 9 3.32 5.32 -9.86
N VAL A 10 4.41 6.06 -9.99
CA VAL A 10 5.70 5.75 -9.38
C VAL A 10 5.58 5.68 -7.85
N MET A 11 4.89 6.64 -7.23
CA MET A 11 4.68 6.66 -5.78
C MET A 11 3.82 5.50 -5.27
N THR A 12 2.88 4.99 -6.07
CA THR A 12 1.95 3.93 -5.62
C THR A 12 2.42 2.51 -5.95
N ILE A 13 3.41 2.33 -6.83
CA ILE A 13 4.00 1.01 -7.12
C ILE A 13 4.55 0.32 -5.86
N PRO A 14 5.33 0.99 -4.99
CA PRO A 14 5.80 0.39 -3.73
C PRO A 14 4.67 -0.05 -2.80
N TYR A 15 3.50 0.59 -2.91
CA TYR A 15 2.29 0.23 -2.18
C TYR A 15 1.39 -0.75 -2.93
N ASN A 16 1.99 -1.51 -3.85
CA ASN A 16 1.31 -2.58 -4.58
C ASN A 16 0.22 -2.14 -5.57
N ALA A 17 0.31 -0.93 -6.13
CA ALA A 17 -0.57 -0.52 -7.20
C ALA A 17 -0.52 -1.52 -8.38
N THR A 18 -1.69 -1.84 -8.91
CA THR A 18 -1.81 -2.71 -10.09
C THR A 18 -1.59 -1.92 -11.37
N LYS A 19 -1.26 -2.62 -12.46
CA LYS A 19 -1.20 -1.97 -13.80
C LYS A 19 -2.53 -1.32 -14.18
N ASP A 20 -3.67 -1.87 -13.74
CA ASP A 20 -4.99 -1.29 -14.00
C ASP A 20 -5.21 0.02 -13.23
N SER A 21 -4.81 0.08 -11.97
CA SER A 21 -4.81 1.33 -11.19
C SER A 21 -3.88 2.37 -11.84
N SER A 22 -2.71 1.94 -12.29
CA SER A 22 -1.73 2.80 -12.95
C SER A 22 -2.26 3.36 -14.28
N ARG A 23 -3.01 2.56 -15.06
CA ARG A 23 -3.70 3.06 -16.27
C ARG A 23 -4.66 4.20 -15.93
N LYS A 24 -5.44 4.07 -14.86
CA LYS A 24 -6.36 5.13 -14.43
C LYS A 24 -5.60 6.41 -14.07
N TYR A 25 -4.56 6.31 -13.26
CA TYR A 25 -3.77 7.47 -12.82
C TYR A 25 -3.09 8.18 -13.99
N ILE A 26 -2.50 7.43 -14.91
CA ILE A 26 -1.83 7.99 -16.09
C ILE A 26 -2.86 8.64 -17.02
N ARG A 27 -4.01 7.99 -17.26
CA ARG A 27 -5.07 8.56 -18.08
C ARG A 27 -5.60 9.88 -17.49
N GLU A 28 -5.91 9.90 -16.19
CA GLU A 28 -6.34 11.12 -15.49
C GLU A 28 -5.34 12.26 -15.67
N ALA A 29 -4.04 11.97 -15.48
CA ALA A 29 -2.99 12.96 -15.62
C ALA A 29 -2.77 13.44 -17.07
N LEU A 30 -2.98 12.58 -18.07
CA LEU A 30 -2.92 12.96 -19.48
C LEU A 30 -4.11 13.83 -19.87
N LEU A 31 -5.32 13.48 -19.43
CA LEU A 31 -6.53 14.29 -19.66
C LEU A 31 -6.42 15.69 -19.06
N GLN A 32 -5.81 15.83 -17.88
CA GLN A 32 -5.51 17.14 -17.28
C GLN A 32 -4.55 17.99 -18.13
N ASN A 33 -3.78 17.37 -19.01
CA ASN A 33 -2.90 18.03 -19.97
C ASN A 33 -3.52 18.12 -21.39
N ASN A 34 -4.84 17.92 -21.53
CA ASN A 34 -5.58 17.93 -22.79
C ASN A 34 -5.12 16.85 -23.81
N ILE A 35 -4.63 15.72 -23.32
CA ILE A 35 -4.22 14.56 -24.11
C ILE A 35 -5.18 13.41 -23.83
N ASP A 36 -5.94 12.93 -24.80
CA ASP A 36 -6.79 11.74 -24.68
C ASP A 36 -6.08 10.53 -25.31
N PRO A 37 -5.47 9.66 -24.48
CA PRO A 37 -4.69 8.54 -24.98
C PRO A 37 -5.57 7.36 -25.39
N THR A 38 -5.17 6.66 -26.44
CA THR A 38 -5.73 5.35 -26.79
C THR A 38 -5.36 4.28 -25.75
N LYS A 39 -6.05 3.14 -25.78
CA LYS A 39 -5.74 2.00 -24.87
C LYS A 39 -4.32 1.47 -25.06
N ASP A 40 -3.83 1.45 -26.29
CA ASP A 40 -2.51 0.93 -26.63
C ASP A 40 -1.40 1.88 -26.15
N GLU A 41 -1.57 3.17 -26.35
CA GLU A 41 -0.65 4.18 -25.82
C GLU A 41 -0.58 4.14 -24.30
N LEU A 42 -1.73 4.04 -23.60
CA LEU A 42 -1.76 3.85 -22.15
C LEU A 42 -1.01 2.59 -21.71
N THR A 43 -1.18 1.50 -22.44
CA THR A 43 -0.50 0.24 -22.11
C THR A 43 1.01 0.36 -22.30
N GLN A 44 1.46 1.01 -23.38
CA GLN A 44 2.88 1.27 -23.62
C GLN A 44 3.47 2.15 -22.52
N VAL A 45 2.79 3.24 -22.16
CA VAL A 45 3.24 4.16 -21.10
C VAL A 45 3.33 3.45 -19.74
N VAL A 46 2.31 2.66 -19.36
CA VAL A 46 2.33 1.89 -18.12
C VAL A 46 3.50 0.91 -18.09
N ASN A 47 3.70 0.15 -19.18
CA ASN A 47 4.80 -0.80 -19.26
C ASN A 47 6.17 -0.09 -19.18
N ALA A 48 6.33 1.04 -19.83
CA ALA A 48 7.55 1.84 -19.77
C ALA A 48 7.85 2.29 -18.32
N VAL A 49 6.83 2.76 -17.57
CA VAL A 49 6.99 3.13 -16.16
C VAL A 49 7.42 1.94 -15.30
N TYR A 50 6.77 0.78 -15.45
CA TYR A 50 7.13 -0.41 -14.67
C TYR A 50 8.54 -0.93 -15.01
N ASN A 51 8.92 -0.94 -16.27
CA ASN A 51 10.27 -1.32 -16.69
C ASN A 51 11.33 -0.34 -16.16
N SER A 52 11.03 0.96 -16.17
CA SER A 52 11.91 1.97 -15.58
C SER A 52 12.07 1.80 -14.08
N MET A 53 10.99 1.44 -13.35
CA MET A 53 11.07 1.15 -11.91
C MET A 53 11.97 -0.07 -11.62
N ASP A 54 11.86 -1.13 -12.42
CA ASP A 54 12.73 -2.31 -12.28
C ASP A 54 14.22 -1.98 -12.57
N ALA A 55 14.49 -1.04 -13.45
CA ALA A 55 15.84 -0.60 -13.79
C ALA A 55 16.44 0.36 -12.75
N VAL A 56 15.65 1.34 -12.29
CA VAL A 56 16.14 2.44 -11.42
C VAL A 56 16.16 2.02 -9.95
N VAL A 57 15.18 1.24 -9.49
CA VAL A 57 15.05 0.80 -8.09
C VAL A 57 14.89 -0.73 -7.97
N PRO A 58 15.87 -1.51 -8.46
CA PRO A 58 15.75 -2.97 -8.52
C PRO A 58 15.69 -3.63 -7.15
N GLY A 59 16.33 -3.05 -6.12
CA GLY A 59 16.33 -3.56 -4.75
C GLY A 59 14.92 -3.63 -4.16
N PRO A 60 14.23 -2.50 -3.98
CA PRO A 60 12.84 -2.47 -3.50
C PRO A 60 11.89 -3.34 -4.30
N MET A 61 12.01 -3.34 -5.64
CA MET A 61 11.16 -4.17 -6.51
C MET A 61 11.37 -5.67 -6.28
N ARG A 62 12.61 -6.11 -5.99
CA ARG A 62 12.92 -7.51 -5.63
C ARG A 62 12.33 -7.87 -4.27
N VAL A 63 12.48 -7.01 -3.26
CA VAL A 63 11.93 -7.23 -1.92
C VAL A 63 10.41 -7.36 -1.98
N MET A 64 9.72 -6.49 -2.69
CA MET A 64 8.27 -6.58 -2.87
C MET A 64 7.82 -7.89 -3.52
N ARG A 65 8.52 -8.34 -4.57
CA ARG A 65 8.22 -9.62 -5.22
C ARG A 65 8.47 -10.80 -4.29
N TRP A 66 9.54 -10.73 -3.49
CA TRP A 66 9.87 -11.74 -2.48
C TRP A 66 8.78 -11.83 -1.41
N ILE A 67 8.38 -10.70 -0.81
CA ILE A 67 7.29 -10.65 0.18
C ILE A 67 6.01 -11.28 -0.40
N LYS A 68 5.59 -10.84 -1.58
CA LYS A 68 4.37 -11.37 -2.23
C LYS A 68 4.42 -12.90 -2.42
N LYS A 69 5.55 -13.41 -2.85
CA LYS A 69 5.73 -14.85 -3.09
C LYS A 69 5.63 -15.63 -1.78
N HIS A 70 6.43 -15.26 -0.78
CA HIS A 70 6.56 -16.03 0.46
C HIS A 70 5.33 -15.90 1.36
N VAL A 71 4.77 -14.72 1.50
CA VAL A 71 3.53 -14.52 2.26
C VAL A 71 2.38 -15.34 1.67
N GLY A 72 2.24 -15.34 0.35
CA GLY A 72 1.21 -16.14 -0.31
C GLY A 72 1.38 -17.65 -0.09
N GLN A 73 2.60 -18.14 0.00
CA GLN A 73 2.90 -19.55 0.33
C GLN A 73 2.65 -19.83 1.81
N TYR A 74 3.11 -18.96 2.69
CA TYR A 74 2.98 -19.10 4.15
C TYR A 74 1.50 -19.24 4.57
N ILE A 75 0.63 -18.37 4.07
CA ILE A 75 -0.82 -18.45 4.35
C ILE A 75 -1.45 -19.72 3.75
N ARG A 76 -1.05 -20.12 2.53
CA ARG A 76 -1.55 -21.38 1.93
C ARG A 76 -1.12 -22.62 2.71
N ASN A 77 0.00 -22.57 3.40
CA ASN A 77 0.48 -23.65 4.26
C ASN A 77 -0.20 -23.66 5.65
N GLY A 78 -1.26 -22.89 5.86
CA GLY A 78 -2.10 -22.93 7.06
C GLY A 78 -1.85 -21.81 8.06
N ALA A 79 -0.95 -20.88 7.81
CA ALA A 79 -0.80 -19.70 8.65
C ALA A 79 -2.03 -18.78 8.53
N THR A 80 -2.44 -18.20 9.65
CA THR A 80 -3.63 -17.32 9.71
C THR A 80 -3.29 -15.84 9.71
N GLU A 81 -2.05 -15.49 10.02
CA GLU A 81 -1.58 -14.11 10.13
C GLU A 81 -0.10 -14.01 9.74
N VAL A 82 0.35 -12.79 9.49
CA VAL A 82 1.76 -12.44 9.27
C VAL A 82 2.18 -11.45 10.35
N GLN A 83 3.27 -11.74 11.03
CA GLN A 83 3.80 -10.92 12.11
C GLN A 83 5.21 -10.43 11.77
N TRP A 84 5.53 -9.21 12.18
CA TRP A 84 6.89 -8.68 12.16
C TRP A 84 7.10 -7.63 13.26
N VAL A 85 8.36 -7.37 13.58
CA VAL A 85 8.76 -6.35 14.56
C VAL A 85 9.40 -5.20 13.80
N THR A 86 8.99 -3.99 14.10
CA THR A 86 9.55 -2.76 13.50
C THR A 86 10.84 -2.34 14.22
N PRO A 87 11.68 -1.48 13.62
CA PRO A 87 12.88 -0.94 14.26
C PRO A 87 12.63 -0.19 15.58
N SER A 88 11.41 0.30 15.81
CA SER A 88 10.99 0.89 17.09
C SER A 88 10.55 -0.14 18.14
N GLY A 89 10.62 -1.44 17.83
CA GLY A 89 10.16 -2.51 18.73
C GLY A 89 8.66 -2.78 18.70
N PHE A 90 7.90 -2.07 17.87
CA PHE A 90 6.45 -2.31 17.74
C PHE A 90 6.17 -3.61 16.99
N VAL A 91 5.34 -4.46 17.57
CA VAL A 91 4.94 -5.75 16.98
C VAL A 91 3.70 -5.53 16.12
N VAL A 92 3.82 -5.78 14.82
CA VAL A 92 2.72 -5.70 13.87
C VAL A 92 2.16 -7.08 13.62
N ASN A 93 0.85 -7.25 13.86
CA ASN A 93 0.09 -8.44 13.50
C ASN A 93 -0.86 -8.11 12.35
N GLN A 94 -0.67 -8.77 11.21
CA GLN A 94 -1.54 -8.60 10.07
C GLN A 94 -2.37 -9.85 9.85
N ARG A 95 -3.69 -9.70 9.97
CA ARG A 95 -4.67 -10.71 9.61
C ARG A 95 -5.60 -10.18 8.53
N ARG A 96 -5.84 -10.98 7.50
CA ARG A 96 -6.73 -10.66 6.37
C ARG A 96 -7.53 -11.90 6.01
N ASP A 97 -8.81 -11.84 6.30
CA ASP A 97 -9.71 -12.99 6.16
C ASP A 97 -10.66 -12.81 4.97
N ASP A 98 -11.07 -13.93 4.41
CA ASP A 98 -12.24 -14.06 3.55
C ASP A 98 -13.40 -14.65 4.36
N ILE A 99 -14.56 -14.01 4.26
CA ILE A 99 -15.79 -14.47 4.88
C ILE A 99 -16.54 -15.26 3.82
N GLU A 100 -16.81 -16.53 4.12
CA GLU A 100 -17.65 -17.36 3.25
C GLU A 100 -19.07 -16.80 3.21
N THR A 101 -19.61 -16.62 2.01
CA THR A 101 -20.96 -16.10 1.82
C THR A 101 -21.78 -17.09 1.01
N MET A 102 -23.02 -17.33 1.42
CA MET A 102 -24.00 -18.07 0.61
C MET A 102 -24.92 -17.09 -0.11
N ARG A 103 -25.31 -17.46 -1.32
CA ARG A 103 -26.29 -16.71 -2.11
C ARG A 103 -27.69 -17.19 -1.76
N MET A 104 -28.54 -16.27 -1.30
CA MET A 104 -29.97 -16.52 -1.11
C MET A 104 -30.77 -15.77 -2.17
N GLU A 105 -31.72 -16.44 -2.76
CA GLU A 105 -32.68 -15.83 -3.69
C GLU A 105 -33.94 -15.47 -2.92
N LEU A 106 -34.31 -14.19 -2.94
CA LEU A 106 -35.54 -13.68 -2.35
C LEU A 106 -36.56 -13.47 -3.45
N GLN A 107 -37.76 -14.05 -3.25
CA GLN A 107 -38.87 -13.97 -4.23
C GLN A 107 -39.90 -12.88 -3.88
N LEU A 108 -39.80 -12.24 -2.72
CA LEU A 108 -40.78 -11.29 -2.18
C LEU A 108 -40.90 -9.95 -2.96
N LEU A 109 -39.86 -9.55 -3.70
CA LEU A 109 -39.80 -8.29 -4.44
C LEU A 109 -39.22 -8.48 -5.86
N GLY A 110 -39.54 -9.59 -6.51
CA GLY A 110 -38.91 -10.04 -7.72
C GLY A 110 -37.66 -10.90 -7.44
N ARG A 111 -36.94 -11.34 -8.50
CA ARG A 111 -35.74 -12.17 -8.35
C ARG A 111 -34.57 -11.28 -7.89
N THR A 112 -34.41 -11.13 -6.60
CA THR A 112 -33.27 -10.46 -5.98
C THR A 112 -32.38 -11.48 -5.26
N SER A 113 -31.07 -11.48 -5.53
CA SER A 113 -30.14 -12.34 -4.81
C SER A 113 -29.32 -11.52 -3.80
N VAL A 114 -29.31 -11.98 -2.57
CA VAL A 114 -28.54 -11.40 -1.46
C VAL A 114 -27.43 -12.37 -1.06
N ARG A 115 -26.23 -11.85 -0.76
CA ARG A 115 -25.14 -12.65 -0.19
C ARG A 115 -25.16 -12.51 1.32
N ILE A 116 -25.31 -13.62 2.02
CA ILE A 116 -25.35 -13.67 3.49
C ILE A 116 -24.08 -14.35 3.98
N PRO A 117 -23.37 -13.77 4.98
CA PRO A 117 -22.22 -14.42 5.60
C PRO A 117 -22.62 -15.73 6.28
N THR A 118 -21.88 -16.80 6.04
CA THR A 118 -22.10 -18.12 6.69
C THR A 118 -21.46 -18.21 8.07
N GLY A 119 -20.70 -17.19 8.47
CA GLY A 119 -19.93 -17.17 9.72
C GLY A 119 -18.56 -17.87 9.63
N LYS A 120 -18.29 -18.61 8.55
CA LYS A 120 -16.98 -19.23 8.35
C LYS A 120 -15.99 -18.22 7.83
N VAL A 121 -14.85 -18.12 8.54
CA VAL A 121 -13.78 -17.17 8.25
C VAL A 121 -12.48 -17.94 7.98
N THR A 122 -11.83 -17.64 6.87
CA THR A 122 -10.56 -18.28 6.49
C THR A 122 -9.55 -17.22 6.09
N ALA A 123 -8.27 -17.42 6.47
CA ALA A 123 -7.20 -16.52 6.08
C ALA A 123 -7.07 -16.47 4.55
N SER A 124 -7.09 -15.26 3.98
CA SER A 124 -7.04 -15.06 2.53
C SER A 124 -5.61 -14.87 2.04
N PRO A 125 -5.03 -15.83 1.28
CA PRO A 125 -3.70 -15.67 0.72
C PRO A 125 -3.59 -14.48 -0.24
N SER A 126 -4.67 -14.19 -0.97
CA SER A 126 -4.71 -13.07 -1.92
C SER A 126 -4.66 -11.72 -1.22
N LYS A 127 -5.50 -11.53 -0.19
CA LYS A 127 -5.52 -10.29 0.60
C LYS A 127 -4.23 -10.06 1.37
N HIS A 128 -3.65 -11.13 1.98
CA HIS A 128 -2.35 -11.03 2.63
C HIS A 128 -1.25 -10.63 1.64
N LYS A 129 -1.18 -11.32 0.48
CA LYS A 129 -0.21 -11.03 -0.57
C LYS A 129 -0.29 -9.58 -1.07
N SER A 130 -1.48 -8.99 -1.13
CA SER A 130 -1.67 -7.61 -1.62
C SER A 130 -1.37 -6.56 -0.55
N SER A 131 -1.59 -6.84 0.73
CA SER A 131 -1.49 -5.86 1.81
C SER A 131 -0.19 -5.90 2.60
N THR A 132 0.56 -7.03 2.63
CA THR A 132 1.74 -7.14 3.49
C THR A 132 2.85 -6.19 3.08
N ALA A 133 3.18 -6.08 1.79
CA ALA A 133 4.26 -5.19 1.37
C ALA A 133 3.98 -3.70 1.68
N PRO A 134 2.79 -3.15 1.36
CA PRO A 134 2.45 -1.79 1.79
C PRO A 134 2.48 -1.60 3.29
N ASN A 135 1.86 -2.51 4.06
CA ASN A 135 1.81 -2.38 5.52
C ASN A 135 3.20 -2.48 6.15
N TYR A 136 4.07 -3.33 5.59
CA TYR A 136 5.46 -3.43 6.03
C TYR A 136 6.18 -2.08 5.85
N ILE A 137 6.11 -1.47 4.65
CA ILE A 137 6.73 -0.17 4.37
C ILE A 137 6.16 0.90 5.32
N HIS A 138 4.83 1.03 5.42
CA HIS A 138 4.20 2.01 6.32
C HIS A 138 4.58 1.82 7.79
N SER A 139 4.78 0.57 8.24
CA SER A 139 5.20 0.32 9.61
C SER A 139 6.65 0.77 9.88
N PHE A 140 7.50 0.73 8.86
CA PHE A 140 8.87 1.25 8.95
C PHE A 140 8.90 2.78 8.92
N ASP A 141 8.10 3.41 8.06
CA ASP A 141 7.94 4.87 8.06
C ASP A 141 7.45 5.37 9.43
N ALA A 142 6.42 4.72 9.99
CA ALA A 142 5.94 5.02 11.35
C ALA A 142 7.01 4.79 12.42
N SER A 143 7.88 3.79 12.23
CA SER A 143 8.96 3.48 13.17
C SER A 143 10.01 4.60 13.25
N ILE A 144 10.31 5.27 12.13
CA ILE A 144 11.18 6.45 12.12
C ILE A 144 10.57 7.54 12.99
N LEU A 145 9.28 7.82 12.83
CA LEU A 145 8.59 8.82 13.64
C LEU A 145 8.58 8.44 15.13
N HIS A 146 8.26 7.18 15.46
CA HIS A 146 8.30 6.71 16.86
C HIS A 146 9.65 6.96 17.52
N ARG A 147 10.75 6.60 16.84
CA ARG A 147 12.09 6.78 17.37
C ARG A 147 12.49 8.26 17.48
N SER A 148 12.08 9.08 16.54
CA SER A 148 12.32 10.53 16.58
C SER A 148 11.60 11.17 17.76
N PHE A 149 10.34 10.79 18.00
CA PHE A 149 9.55 11.34 19.10
C PHE A 149 9.98 10.86 20.48
N MET A 150 10.62 9.71 20.59
CA MET A 150 11.23 9.31 21.86
C MET A 150 12.37 10.23 22.33
N GLN A 151 12.87 11.09 21.46
CA GLN A 151 13.95 12.06 21.71
C GLN A 151 13.48 13.51 21.63
N PHE A 152 12.17 13.73 21.43
CA PHE A 152 11.59 15.05 21.23
C PHE A 152 10.57 15.34 22.33
N ASP A 153 10.96 16.15 23.33
CA ASP A 153 10.18 16.43 24.54
C ASP A 153 9.17 17.58 24.37
N GLU A 154 9.13 18.22 23.18
CA GLU A 154 8.26 19.37 22.93
C GLU A 154 6.88 18.93 22.40
N PRO A 155 5.83 19.76 22.56
CA PRO A 155 4.49 19.42 22.07
C PRO A 155 4.47 19.25 20.55
N PHE A 156 3.89 18.14 20.10
CA PHE A 156 3.70 17.84 18.69
C PHE A 156 2.39 17.12 18.43
N THR A 157 1.96 17.09 17.19
CA THR A 157 0.91 16.20 16.71
C THR A 157 1.28 15.65 15.35
N VAL A 158 0.71 14.48 15.00
CA VAL A 158 1.04 13.76 13.76
C VAL A 158 -0.24 13.46 12.99
N ILE A 159 -0.20 13.74 11.69
CA ILE A 159 -1.24 13.34 10.74
C ILE A 159 -0.57 12.57 9.62
N HIS A 160 -0.65 11.24 9.66
CA HIS A 160 0.05 10.34 8.75
C HIS A 160 1.58 10.53 8.79
N ASP A 161 2.17 11.05 7.71
CA ASP A 161 3.58 11.36 7.53
C ASP A 161 3.93 12.83 7.81
N SER A 162 2.94 13.62 8.18
CA SER A 162 3.11 15.05 8.47
C SER A 162 3.16 15.30 9.97
N ILE A 163 4.14 16.08 10.40
CA ILE A 163 4.33 16.44 11.79
C ILE A 163 4.07 17.95 11.96
N LEU A 164 3.33 18.28 12.99
CA LEU A 164 3.05 19.65 13.41
C LEU A 164 3.71 19.88 14.78
N CYS A 165 4.54 20.89 14.88
CA CYS A 165 5.15 21.37 16.14
C CYS A 165 5.23 22.90 16.14
N ARG A 166 5.65 23.48 17.27
CA ARG A 166 5.87 24.92 17.33
C ARG A 166 6.99 25.36 16.38
N ALA A 167 6.89 26.55 15.82
CA ALA A 167 7.86 27.06 14.84
C ALA A 167 9.31 27.08 15.37
N GLY A 168 9.50 27.38 16.65
CA GLY A 168 10.81 27.38 17.31
C GLY A 168 11.47 26.02 17.39
N ASP A 169 10.69 24.94 17.41
CA ASP A 169 11.15 23.56 17.62
C ASP A 169 11.39 22.80 16.30
N MET A 170 11.01 23.43 15.18
CA MET A 170 11.09 22.81 13.84
C MET A 170 12.52 22.38 13.47
N GLY A 171 13.53 23.18 13.83
CA GLY A 171 14.94 22.87 13.56
C GLY A 171 15.41 21.61 14.28
N THR A 172 15.06 21.47 15.57
CA THR A 172 15.38 20.29 16.38
C THR A 172 14.67 19.05 15.85
N LEU A 173 13.37 19.15 15.56
CA LEU A 173 12.59 18.04 15.01
C LEU A 173 13.15 17.56 13.65
N ASN A 174 13.48 18.50 12.75
CA ASN A 174 14.04 18.16 11.44
C ASN A 174 15.37 17.41 11.57
N ARG A 175 16.22 17.81 12.51
CA ARG A 175 17.47 17.11 12.78
C ARG A 175 17.20 15.70 13.30
N LEU A 176 16.37 15.54 14.32
CA LEU A 176 16.04 14.23 14.90
C LEU A 176 15.49 13.24 13.87
N VAL A 177 14.54 13.66 13.03
CA VAL A 177 13.98 12.80 11.98
C VAL A 177 15.03 12.36 10.95
N ARG A 178 16.07 13.15 10.72
CA ARG A 178 17.15 12.80 9.77
C ARG A 178 18.24 11.90 10.37
N GLU A 179 18.43 11.97 11.68
CA GLU A 179 19.45 11.19 12.40
C GLU A 179 18.93 9.83 12.88
N THR A 180 17.60 9.63 12.87
CA THR A 180 16.93 8.38 13.23
C THR A 180 16.93 7.37 12.10
#